data_d72069ac4b34d376fd85aab1365068f6
#
_entry.id   d72069ac4b34d376fd85aab1365068f6
#
_cell.length_a   1.000
_cell.length_b   1.000
_cell.length_c   1.000
_cell.angle_alpha   90.00
_cell.angle_beta   90.00
_cell.angle_gamma   90.00
#
_symmetry.space_group_name_H-M   'P 1'
#
loop_
_entity.id
_entity.type
_entity.pdbx_description
1 polymer ?
#
loop_
_entity_poly.entity_id
_entity_poly.type
_entity_poly.pdbx_seq_one_letter_code
_entity_poly.pdbx_strand_id
1 'polypeptide(L)'
;MRFEGEKIVVIGGSSGMGLATAKMAVAEGAAVVIASRSEEKLKKAAAQIKGSVQTQKVNIMEESSVRALFDKVGEFNHLTTPGSEAAMGPFLDLDLPTARKAFDSKFWGQYLAAKFGAPRIRPGGSITFFAGIWSQRPVPGASVIAAINSAVEGLARALAIELAPIRVNAVSPGIVDTPIYAAMAPDRKEAMFKEVSASVPAGRIGKPDEIAQAVLYLMRNGYTTGSTLYVDGGRTLR
;
A
#
# COMPACT_ATOMS: atom_id res chain seq x y z
N MET A 1 -20.49 4.16 13.59
CA MET A 1 -19.31 4.31 12.70
C MET A 1 -18.92 2.94 12.15
N ARG A 2 -18.31 2.88 10.96
CA ARG A 2 -18.16 1.59 10.23
C ARG A 2 -17.00 0.71 10.73
N PHE A 3 -16.04 1.29 11.47
CA PHE A 3 -14.88 0.60 12.07
C PHE A 3 -14.79 0.84 13.60
N GLU A 4 -15.91 1.11 14.25
CA GLU A 4 -15.93 1.33 15.69
C GLU A 4 -15.48 0.07 16.45
N GLY A 5 -14.51 0.25 17.36
CA GLY A 5 -13.89 -0.86 18.10
C GLY A 5 -12.81 -1.64 17.34
N GLU A 6 -12.55 -1.30 16.06
CA GLU A 6 -11.54 -1.96 15.27
C GLU A 6 -10.19 -1.20 15.29
N LYS A 7 -9.11 -1.95 15.23
CA LYS A 7 -7.74 -1.43 15.12
C LYS A 7 -7.18 -1.75 13.74
N ILE A 8 -6.64 -0.75 13.07
CA ILE A 8 -6.06 -0.86 11.71
C ILE A 8 -4.59 -0.48 11.76
N VAL A 9 -3.73 -1.33 11.18
CA VAL A 9 -2.29 -1.08 11.06
C VAL A 9 -1.98 -0.67 9.61
N VAL A 10 -1.34 0.50 9.44
CA VAL A 10 -0.97 1.06 8.13
C VAL A 10 0.55 1.24 8.06
N ILE A 11 1.27 0.29 7.47
CA ILE A 11 2.71 0.41 7.24
C ILE A 11 2.95 1.23 5.96
N GLY A 12 3.56 2.39 6.10
CA GLY A 12 3.63 3.43 5.06
C GLY A 12 2.57 4.52 5.26
N GLY A 13 2.00 4.61 6.47
CA GLY A 13 0.94 5.57 6.81
C GLY A 13 1.38 7.02 6.99
N SER A 14 2.66 7.36 6.75
CA SER A 14 3.17 8.71 6.98
C SER A 14 2.96 9.69 5.83
N SER A 15 2.49 9.23 4.66
CA SER A 15 2.24 10.10 3.49
C SER A 15 1.35 9.42 2.44
N GLY A 16 0.93 10.19 1.42
CA GLY A 16 0.25 9.69 0.23
C GLY A 16 -0.96 8.81 0.52
N MET A 17 -1.07 7.68 -0.17
CA MET A 17 -2.19 6.74 -0.05
C MET A 17 -2.34 6.16 1.36
N GLY A 18 -1.23 5.91 2.06
CA GLY A 18 -1.27 5.38 3.42
C GLY A 18 -1.82 6.39 4.43
N LEU A 19 -1.41 7.65 4.32
CA LEU A 19 -1.97 8.72 5.17
C LEU A 19 -3.46 8.96 4.88
N ALA A 20 -3.85 8.93 3.61
CA ALA A 20 -5.26 9.03 3.22
C ALA A 20 -6.09 7.87 3.81
N THR A 21 -5.57 6.64 3.72
CA THR A 21 -6.22 5.46 4.34
C THR A 21 -6.36 5.64 5.86
N ALA A 22 -5.30 6.07 6.55
CA ALA A 22 -5.34 6.30 7.98
C ALA A 22 -6.36 7.38 8.39
N LYS A 23 -6.38 8.51 7.68
CA LYS A 23 -7.35 9.59 7.91
C LYS A 23 -8.79 9.10 7.75
N MET A 24 -9.08 8.40 6.67
CA MET A 24 -10.42 7.89 6.38
C MET A 24 -10.86 6.81 7.37
N ALA A 25 -9.96 5.90 7.76
CA ALA A 25 -10.23 4.88 8.75
C ALA A 25 -10.58 5.49 10.12
N VAL A 26 -9.82 6.49 10.57
CA VAL A 26 -10.11 7.21 11.82
C VAL A 26 -11.45 7.95 11.73
N ALA A 27 -11.76 8.60 10.62
CA ALA A 27 -13.03 9.27 10.40
C ALA A 27 -14.24 8.30 10.43
N GLU A 28 -14.01 7.02 10.11
CA GLU A 28 -15.01 5.95 10.21
C GLU A 28 -15.00 5.22 11.56
N GLY A 29 -14.21 5.68 12.54
CA GLY A 29 -14.24 5.21 13.94
C GLY A 29 -13.15 4.23 14.34
N ALA A 30 -12.21 3.90 13.45
CA ALA A 30 -11.09 3.00 13.76
C ALA A 30 -10.07 3.65 14.71
N ALA A 31 -9.44 2.83 15.56
CA ALA A 31 -8.16 3.12 16.14
C ALA A 31 -7.06 2.76 15.11
N VAL A 32 -6.16 3.69 14.79
CA VAL A 32 -5.17 3.47 13.73
C VAL A 32 -3.75 3.51 14.28
N VAL A 33 -2.93 2.56 13.87
CA VAL A 33 -1.48 2.60 14.03
C VAL A 33 -0.85 2.89 12.70
N ILE A 34 -0.21 4.06 12.54
CA ILE A 34 0.59 4.37 11.37
C ILE A 34 2.06 4.04 11.64
N ALA A 35 2.70 3.34 10.71
CA ALA A 35 4.08 2.93 10.85
C ALA A 35 4.92 3.32 9.62
N SER A 36 6.14 3.78 9.83
CA SER A 36 7.12 4.09 8.78
C SER A 36 8.54 4.23 9.34
N ARG A 37 9.54 4.43 8.48
CA ARG A 37 10.96 4.58 8.88
C ARG A 37 11.27 5.92 9.59
N SER A 38 10.55 6.98 9.26
CA SER A 38 10.84 8.34 9.76
C SER A 38 9.87 8.74 10.86
N GLU A 39 10.39 8.89 12.07
CA GLU A 39 9.61 9.40 13.22
C GLU A 39 9.10 10.83 13.00
N GLU A 40 9.89 11.68 12.35
CA GLU A 40 9.49 13.05 12.02
C GLU A 40 8.26 13.06 11.09
N LYS A 41 8.29 12.25 10.01
CA LYS A 41 7.16 12.13 9.09
C LYS A 41 5.93 11.54 9.77
N LEU A 42 6.11 10.58 10.69
CA LEU A 42 5.02 10.01 11.48
C LEU A 42 4.38 11.05 12.39
N LYS A 43 5.17 11.86 13.10
CA LYS A 43 4.66 12.98 13.95
C LYS A 43 3.86 13.99 13.11
N LYS A 44 4.39 14.39 11.95
CA LYS A 44 3.69 15.30 11.02
C LYS A 44 2.40 14.69 10.47
N ALA A 45 2.38 13.40 10.19
CA ALA A 45 1.19 12.68 9.72
C ALA A 45 0.13 12.57 10.82
N ALA A 46 0.54 12.16 12.02
CA ALA A 46 -0.36 12.03 13.17
C ALA A 46 -1.06 13.36 13.51
N ALA A 47 -0.34 14.50 13.44
CA ALA A 47 -0.91 15.83 13.66
C ALA A 47 -2.01 16.21 12.64
N GLN A 48 -2.08 15.52 11.49
CA GLN A 48 -3.11 15.73 10.46
C GLN A 48 -4.32 14.82 10.62
N ILE A 49 -4.27 13.86 11.55
CA ILE A 49 -5.34 12.87 11.78
C ILE A 49 -6.11 13.28 13.03
N LYS A 50 -7.40 13.56 12.86
CA LYS A 50 -8.28 13.96 13.99
C LYS A 50 -8.92 12.72 14.57
N GLY A 51 -8.37 12.17 15.66
CA GLY A 51 -8.92 11.02 16.38
C GLY A 51 -7.86 10.04 16.88
N SER A 52 -8.22 8.77 17.05
CA SER A 52 -7.35 7.76 17.67
C SER A 52 -6.26 7.27 16.71
N VAL A 53 -5.06 7.83 16.83
CA VAL A 53 -3.89 7.43 16.04
C VAL A 53 -2.67 7.25 16.93
N GLN A 54 -1.92 6.16 16.69
CA GLN A 54 -0.63 5.86 17.28
C GLN A 54 0.43 5.81 16.19
N THR A 55 1.68 6.09 16.53
CA THR A 55 2.82 6.04 15.61
C THR A 55 3.82 4.97 16.04
N GLN A 56 4.36 4.22 15.10
CA GLN A 56 5.42 3.24 15.34
C GLN A 56 6.50 3.35 14.25
N LYS A 57 7.77 3.40 14.68
CA LYS A 57 8.89 3.31 13.74
C LYS A 57 9.03 1.87 13.26
N VAL A 58 9.19 1.67 11.96
CA VAL A 58 9.46 0.36 11.35
C VAL A 58 10.31 0.49 10.10
N ASN A 59 11.30 -0.36 9.96
CA ASN A 59 11.93 -0.66 8.67
C ASN A 59 11.35 -1.99 8.16
N ILE A 60 10.53 -1.90 7.12
CA ILE A 60 9.82 -3.07 6.57
C ILE A 60 10.76 -4.09 5.91
N MET A 61 12.00 -3.71 5.61
CA MET A 61 13.04 -4.58 5.04
C MET A 61 13.80 -5.37 6.12
N GLU A 62 13.57 -5.08 7.41
CA GLU A 62 14.26 -5.72 8.54
C GLU A 62 13.29 -6.58 9.33
N GLU A 63 13.51 -7.88 9.34
CA GLU A 63 12.65 -8.84 10.05
C GLU A 63 12.47 -8.47 11.53
N SER A 64 13.57 -8.16 12.23
CA SER A 64 13.54 -7.79 13.65
C SER A 64 12.71 -6.53 13.91
N SER A 65 12.77 -5.55 13.01
CA SER A 65 11.99 -4.32 13.09
C SER A 65 10.50 -4.59 12.91
N VAL A 66 10.14 -5.49 11.97
CA VAL A 66 8.74 -5.87 11.71
C VAL A 66 8.18 -6.69 12.88
N ARG A 67 8.95 -7.63 13.45
CA ARG A 67 8.55 -8.36 14.68
C ARG A 67 8.27 -7.39 15.82
N ALA A 68 9.21 -6.50 16.11
CA ALA A 68 9.07 -5.52 17.19
C ALA A 68 7.86 -4.60 17.01
N LEU A 69 7.50 -4.26 15.76
CA LEU A 69 6.27 -3.52 15.46
C LEU A 69 5.04 -4.28 15.99
N PHE A 70 4.88 -5.55 15.58
CA PHE A 70 3.68 -6.32 15.94
C PHE A 70 3.64 -6.75 17.41
N ASP A 71 4.79 -6.91 18.06
CA ASP A 71 4.85 -7.13 19.51
C ASP A 71 4.35 -5.92 20.29
N LYS A 72 4.66 -4.70 19.83
CA LYS A 72 4.15 -3.44 20.41
C LYS A 72 2.68 -3.16 20.09
N VAL A 73 2.25 -3.47 18.87
CA VAL A 73 0.87 -3.22 18.42
C VAL A 73 -0.11 -4.18 19.10
N GLY A 74 0.30 -5.42 19.38
CA GLY A 74 -0.58 -6.47 19.87
C GLY A 74 -1.64 -6.86 18.85
N GLU A 75 -2.83 -7.23 19.30
CA GLU A 75 -3.94 -7.62 18.41
C GLU A 75 -4.54 -6.44 17.65
N PHE A 76 -4.96 -6.70 16.41
CA PHE A 76 -5.62 -5.73 15.54
C PHE A 76 -6.55 -6.44 14.53
N ASN A 77 -7.34 -5.67 13.77
CA ASN A 77 -8.31 -6.21 12.81
C ASN A 77 -7.78 -6.21 11.38
N HIS A 78 -7.15 -5.12 10.93
CA HIS A 78 -6.75 -5.00 9.53
C HIS A 78 -5.32 -4.49 9.38
N LEU A 79 -4.60 -5.08 8.41
CA LEU A 79 -3.26 -4.67 8.01
C LEU A 79 -3.29 -4.15 6.56
N THR A 80 -2.61 -3.03 6.30
CA THR A 80 -2.32 -2.59 4.94
C THR A 80 -0.92 -2.00 4.81
N THR A 81 -0.31 -2.12 3.63
CA THR A 81 1.12 -1.90 3.41
C THR A 81 1.42 -1.00 2.20
N PRO A 82 0.91 0.25 2.16
CA PRO A 82 1.08 1.16 1.03
C PRO A 82 2.49 1.73 0.83
N GLY A 83 3.39 1.52 1.77
CA GLY A 83 4.76 2.08 1.72
C GLY A 83 5.74 1.16 1.02
N SER A 84 6.40 1.64 -0.05
CA SER A 84 7.47 0.89 -0.72
C SER A 84 8.41 1.82 -1.50
N GLU A 85 9.61 1.33 -1.78
CA GLU A 85 10.51 1.91 -2.76
C GLU A 85 10.23 1.28 -4.14
N ALA A 86 10.33 2.07 -5.20
CA ALA A 86 10.18 1.60 -6.57
C ALA A 86 11.50 1.78 -7.31
N ALA A 87 11.81 0.86 -8.22
CA ALA A 87 12.92 0.99 -9.16
C ALA A 87 12.39 0.97 -10.59
N MET A 88 12.79 1.95 -11.36
CA MET A 88 12.49 2.06 -12.79
C MET A 88 13.75 2.48 -13.54
N GLY A 89 13.90 1.98 -14.74
CA GLY A 89 15.01 2.28 -15.64
C GLY A 89 15.07 1.27 -16.79
N PRO A 90 15.78 1.59 -17.91
CA PRO A 90 15.99 0.64 -18.98
C PRO A 90 16.56 -0.67 -18.44
N PHE A 91 16.06 -1.80 -18.94
CA PHE A 91 16.37 -3.12 -18.38
C PHE A 91 17.87 -3.42 -18.35
N LEU A 92 18.60 -3.04 -19.39
CA LEU A 92 20.04 -3.29 -19.50
C LEU A 92 20.90 -2.36 -18.63
N ASP A 93 20.36 -1.19 -18.24
CA ASP A 93 21.10 -0.16 -17.50
C ASP A 93 20.79 -0.16 -16.00
N LEU A 94 19.66 -0.77 -15.60
CA LEU A 94 19.25 -0.82 -14.19
C LEU A 94 20.13 -1.80 -13.42
N ASP A 95 20.91 -1.30 -12.48
CA ASP A 95 21.80 -2.12 -11.67
C ASP A 95 21.07 -3.12 -10.76
N LEU A 96 21.68 -4.28 -10.53
CA LEU A 96 21.12 -5.34 -9.72
C LEU A 96 20.88 -4.96 -8.25
N PRO A 97 21.76 -4.20 -7.56
CA PRO A 97 21.50 -3.73 -6.21
C PRO A 97 20.21 -2.91 -6.10
N THR A 98 19.98 -1.97 -7.01
CA THR A 98 18.74 -1.17 -7.07
C THR A 98 17.51 -2.05 -7.31
N ALA A 99 17.58 -2.99 -8.25
CA ALA A 99 16.51 -3.93 -8.52
C ALA A 99 16.19 -4.81 -7.30
N ARG A 100 17.20 -5.36 -6.63
CA ARG A 100 17.04 -6.17 -5.42
C ARG A 100 16.43 -5.36 -4.28
N LYS A 101 16.92 -4.14 -4.04
CA LYS A 101 16.38 -3.26 -3.00
C LYS A 101 14.90 -2.96 -3.20
N ALA A 102 14.45 -2.79 -4.44
CA ALA A 102 13.02 -2.62 -4.74
C ALA A 102 12.19 -3.87 -4.39
N PHE A 103 12.72 -5.07 -4.68
CA PHE A 103 12.12 -6.33 -4.25
C PHE A 103 12.08 -6.45 -2.72
N ASP A 104 13.17 -6.14 -2.03
CA ASP A 104 13.26 -6.17 -0.57
C ASP A 104 12.23 -5.25 0.07
N SER A 105 12.09 -4.05 -0.46
CA SER A 105 11.14 -3.07 0.06
C SER A 105 9.69 -3.46 -0.23
N LYS A 106 9.36 -3.80 -1.48
CA LYS A 106 7.97 -3.90 -1.90
C LYS A 106 7.40 -5.32 -1.81
N PHE A 107 8.18 -6.34 -2.15
CA PHE A 107 7.72 -7.73 -2.04
C PHE A 107 8.02 -8.30 -0.65
N TRP A 108 9.31 -8.40 -0.29
CA TRP A 108 9.70 -8.99 0.99
C TRP A 108 9.19 -8.20 2.20
N GLY A 109 9.14 -6.87 2.09
CA GLY A 109 8.54 -6.05 3.15
C GLY A 109 7.07 -6.40 3.41
N GLN A 110 6.25 -6.53 2.36
CA GLN A 110 4.84 -6.94 2.51
C GLN A 110 4.70 -8.39 2.98
N TYR A 111 5.58 -9.28 2.50
CA TYR A 111 5.65 -10.67 2.97
C TYR A 111 5.94 -10.74 4.49
N LEU A 112 6.97 -10.03 4.97
CA LEU A 112 7.30 -9.98 6.39
C LEU A 112 6.16 -9.38 7.22
N ALA A 113 5.52 -8.32 6.72
CA ALA A 113 4.37 -7.72 7.38
C ALA A 113 3.21 -8.72 7.54
N ALA A 114 2.91 -9.50 6.49
CA ALA A 114 1.90 -10.56 6.59
C ALA A 114 2.33 -11.68 7.53
N LYS A 115 3.57 -12.17 7.40
CA LYS A 115 4.10 -13.28 8.19
C LYS A 115 4.03 -13.02 9.71
N PHE A 116 4.41 -11.83 10.15
CA PHE A 116 4.42 -11.46 11.57
C PHE A 116 3.14 -10.79 12.05
N GLY A 117 2.37 -10.20 11.13
CA GLY A 117 1.09 -9.58 11.45
C GLY A 117 -0.07 -10.56 11.52
N ALA A 118 -0.15 -11.55 10.63
CA ALA A 118 -1.28 -12.48 10.55
C ALA A 118 -1.63 -13.15 11.88
N PRO A 119 -0.66 -13.65 12.71
CA PRO A 119 -0.98 -14.27 14.00
C PRO A 119 -1.63 -13.32 15.02
N ARG A 120 -1.64 -12.01 14.76
CA ARG A 120 -2.20 -10.97 15.64
C ARG A 120 -3.53 -10.42 15.10
N ILE A 121 -3.98 -10.90 13.94
CA ILE A 121 -5.24 -10.45 13.33
C ILE A 121 -6.41 -11.15 14.02
N ARG A 122 -7.35 -10.35 14.50
CA ARG A 122 -8.59 -10.82 15.12
C ARG A 122 -9.50 -11.50 14.10
N PRO A 123 -10.39 -12.42 14.55
CA PRO A 123 -11.39 -13.04 13.67
C PRO A 123 -12.16 -11.99 12.86
N GLY A 124 -12.39 -12.28 11.58
CA GLY A 124 -13.04 -11.36 10.63
C GLY A 124 -12.12 -10.32 10.00
N GLY A 125 -10.86 -10.26 10.42
CA GLY A 125 -9.90 -9.30 9.94
C GLY A 125 -9.35 -9.57 8.54
N SER A 126 -8.47 -8.69 8.06
CA SER A 126 -7.93 -8.79 6.71
C SER A 126 -6.53 -8.19 6.54
N ILE A 127 -5.88 -8.60 5.45
CA ILE A 127 -4.64 -8.01 4.92
C ILE A 127 -4.95 -7.43 3.54
N THR A 128 -4.52 -6.19 3.29
CA THR A 128 -4.61 -5.55 1.97
C THR A 128 -3.21 -5.13 1.53
N PHE A 129 -2.66 -5.83 0.53
CA PHE A 129 -1.38 -5.50 -0.10
C PHE A 129 -1.52 -4.40 -1.13
N PHE A 130 -0.38 -3.76 -1.46
CA PHE A 130 -0.28 -2.77 -2.51
C PHE A 130 0.56 -3.29 -3.68
N ALA A 131 -0.10 -3.66 -4.78
CA ALA A 131 0.51 -3.97 -6.06
C ALA A 131 0.71 -2.70 -6.92
N GLY A 132 0.25 -2.69 -8.15
CA GLY A 132 0.22 -1.56 -9.07
C GLY A 132 -0.01 -2.04 -10.50
N ILE A 133 -0.59 -1.19 -11.33
CA ILE A 133 -1.07 -1.54 -12.67
C ILE A 133 0.00 -2.10 -13.62
N TRP A 134 1.27 -1.89 -13.36
CA TRP A 134 2.33 -2.40 -14.24
C TRP A 134 2.48 -3.93 -14.22
N SER A 135 1.81 -4.64 -13.31
CA SER A 135 1.61 -6.09 -13.42
C SER A 135 0.82 -6.48 -14.67
N GLN A 136 -0.15 -5.65 -15.05
CA GLN A 136 -1.05 -5.91 -16.18
C GLN A 136 -0.66 -5.12 -17.43
N ARG A 137 -0.18 -3.89 -17.27
CA ARG A 137 0.17 -3.00 -18.36
C ARG A 137 1.54 -2.36 -18.15
N PRO A 138 2.61 -3.13 -18.34
CA PRO A 138 3.97 -2.63 -18.18
C PRO A 138 4.31 -1.56 -19.23
N VAL A 139 5.23 -0.68 -18.88
CA VAL A 139 5.79 0.35 -19.76
C VAL A 139 7.30 0.15 -19.86
N PRO A 140 7.98 0.71 -20.88
CA PRO A 140 9.44 0.69 -20.94
C PRO A 140 10.07 1.18 -19.63
N GLY A 141 11.08 0.48 -19.15
CA GLY A 141 11.74 0.76 -17.87
C GLY A 141 11.02 0.25 -16.61
N ALA A 142 9.88 -0.39 -16.74
CA ALA A 142 9.10 -0.89 -15.59
C ALA A 142 9.29 -2.39 -15.30
N SER A 143 10.26 -3.08 -15.90
CA SER A 143 10.41 -4.54 -15.79
C SER A 143 10.46 -5.04 -14.34
N VAL A 144 11.26 -4.40 -13.49
CA VAL A 144 11.43 -4.78 -12.08
C VAL A 144 10.12 -4.55 -11.31
N ILE A 145 9.53 -3.36 -11.42
CA ILE A 145 8.31 -3.05 -10.67
C ILE A 145 7.09 -3.83 -11.19
N ALA A 146 7.04 -4.19 -12.47
CA ALA A 146 6.02 -5.06 -13.04
C ALA A 146 6.10 -6.46 -12.43
N ALA A 147 7.31 -7.05 -12.38
CA ALA A 147 7.54 -8.34 -11.74
C ALA A 147 7.16 -8.33 -10.26
N ILE A 148 7.55 -7.28 -9.51
CA ILE A 148 7.20 -7.12 -8.09
C ILE A 148 5.68 -7.05 -7.91
N ASN A 149 4.98 -6.25 -8.71
CA ASN A 149 3.53 -6.12 -8.60
C ASN A 149 2.82 -7.45 -8.85
N SER A 150 3.25 -8.19 -9.88
CA SER A 150 2.72 -9.54 -10.18
C SER A 150 2.98 -10.53 -9.04
N ALA A 151 4.18 -10.48 -8.43
CA ALA A 151 4.51 -11.30 -7.27
C ALA A 151 3.62 -10.98 -6.05
N VAL A 152 3.34 -9.70 -5.78
CA VAL A 152 2.43 -9.27 -4.70
C VAL A 152 1.00 -9.75 -4.95
N GLU A 153 0.50 -9.69 -6.18
CA GLU A 153 -0.82 -10.22 -6.55
C GLU A 153 -0.87 -11.75 -6.38
N GLY A 154 0.20 -12.45 -6.76
CA GLY A 154 0.35 -13.90 -6.53
C GLY A 154 0.34 -14.25 -5.05
N LEU A 155 1.10 -13.48 -4.24
CA LEU A 155 1.15 -13.64 -2.79
C LEU A 155 -0.23 -13.45 -2.15
N ALA A 156 -1.00 -12.45 -2.59
CA ALA A 156 -2.35 -12.21 -2.07
C ALA A 156 -3.27 -13.41 -2.31
N ARG A 157 -3.21 -14.02 -3.49
CA ARG A 157 -4.00 -15.23 -3.81
C ARG A 157 -3.59 -16.44 -2.97
N ALA A 158 -2.29 -16.68 -2.81
CA ALA A 158 -1.79 -17.81 -2.02
C ALA A 158 -2.18 -17.67 -0.55
N LEU A 159 -1.92 -16.50 0.05
CA LEU A 159 -2.22 -16.26 1.46
C LEU A 159 -3.72 -16.18 1.76
N ALA A 160 -4.57 -15.88 0.79
CA ALA A 160 -6.02 -15.97 0.95
C ALA A 160 -6.49 -17.40 1.24
N ILE A 161 -5.75 -18.39 0.78
CA ILE A 161 -6.00 -19.82 1.08
C ILE A 161 -5.30 -20.23 2.36
N GLU A 162 -4.01 -19.92 2.49
CA GLU A 162 -3.18 -20.39 3.62
C GLU A 162 -3.56 -19.77 4.97
N LEU A 163 -4.05 -18.52 4.96
CA LEU A 163 -4.40 -17.77 6.17
C LEU A 163 -5.90 -17.76 6.47
N ALA A 164 -6.71 -18.50 5.71
CA ALA A 164 -8.16 -18.54 5.96
C ALA A 164 -8.45 -18.88 7.45
N PRO A 165 -9.39 -18.18 8.12
CA PRO A 165 -10.39 -17.27 7.57
C PRO A 165 -9.98 -15.79 7.46
N ILE A 166 -8.70 -15.43 7.66
CA ILE A 166 -8.20 -14.07 7.40
C ILE A 166 -8.29 -13.81 5.90
N ARG A 167 -8.97 -12.73 5.51
CA ARG A 167 -9.10 -12.35 4.09
C ARG A 167 -7.83 -11.62 3.65
N VAL A 168 -7.30 -12.01 2.49
CA VAL A 168 -6.10 -11.37 1.92
C VAL A 168 -6.40 -10.91 0.50
N ASN A 169 -6.19 -9.62 0.23
CA ASN A 169 -6.44 -9.01 -1.07
C ASN A 169 -5.28 -8.08 -1.45
N ALA A 170 -5.26 -7.63 -2.69
CA ALA A 170 -4.38 -6.58 -3.17
C ALA A 170 -5.19 -5.41 -3.74
N VAL A 171 -4.73 -4.19 -3.54
CA VAL A 171 -5.13 -3.03 -4.32
C VAL A 171 -4.03 -2.74 -5.35
N SER A 172 -4.43 -2.45 -6.58
CA SER A 172 -3.53 -2.14 -7.69
C SER A 172 -3.83 -0.74 -8.25
N PRO A 173 -3.18 0.30 -7.69
CA PRO A 173 -3.41 1.67 -8.12
C PRO A 173 -2.84 1.94 -9.51
N GLY A 174 -3.51 2.84 -10.25
CA GLY A 174 -2.94 3.55 -11.38
C GLY A 174 -1.95 4.63 -10.96
N ILE A 175 -1.81 5.66 -11.79
CA ILE A 175 -1.03 6.84 -11.44
C ILE A 175 -1.87 7.73 -10.52
N VAL A 176 -1.35 7.95 -9.32
CA VAL A 176 -2.02 8.68 -8.23
C VAL A 176 -1.14 9.83 -7.77
N ASP A 177 -1.68 11.03 -7.64
CA ASP A 177 -0.92 12.20 -7.19
C ASP A 177 -0.53 12.04 -5.70
N THR A 178 0.72 11.69 -5.49
CA THR A 178 1.30 11.44 -4.17
C THR A 178 2.67 12.08 -4.04
N PRO A 179 3.21 12.22 -2.83
CA PRO A 179 4.56 12.75 -2.62
C PRO A 179 5.70 11.97 -3.30
N ILE A 180 5.44 10.83 -3.91
CA ILE A 180 6.45 10.10 -4.71
C ILE A 180 6.97 10.96 -5.88
N TYR A 181 6.15 11.88 -6.37
CA TYR A 181 6.51 12.81 -7.44
C TYR A 181 7.09 14.15 -6.93
N ALA A 182 7.30 14.30 -5.62
CA ALA A 182 7.76 15.57 -5.03
C ALA A 182 9.17 15.99 -5.48
N ALA A 183 10.01 15.02 -5.85
CA ALA A 183 11.36 15.28 -6.37
C ALA A 183 11.40 15.60 -7.88
N MET A 184 10.27 15.45 -8.58
CA MET A 184 10.17 15.77 -10.02
C MET A 184 10.02 17.27 -10.21
N ALA A 185 10.69 17.83 -11.24
CA ALA A 185 10.50 19.22 -11.60
C ALA A 185 9.01 19.49 -11.93
N PRO A 186 8.45 20.63 -11.49
CA PRO A 186 7.02 20.92 -11.63
C PRO A 186 6.50 20.77 -13.06
N ASP A 187 7.19 21.34 -14.03
CA ASP A 187 6.82 21.31 -15.45
C ASP A 187 6.78 19.85 -15.99
N ARG A 188 7.75 19.03 -15.56
CA ARG A 188 7.82 17.63 -15.95
C ARG A 188 6.71 16.80 -15.31
N LYS A 189 6.37 17.10 -14.06
CA LYS A 189 5.25 16.47 -13.36
C LYS A 189 3.94 16.81 -14.05
N GLU A 190 3.72 18.07 -14.38
CA GLU A 190 2.51 18.55 -15.06
C GLU A 190 2.35 17.92 -16.45
N ALA A 191 3.42 17.91 -17.25
CA ALA A 191 3.44 17.28 -18.57
C ALA A 191 3.10 15.78 -18.48
N MET A 192 3.73 15.04 -17.55
CA MET A 192 3.45 13.63 -17.32
C MET A 192 1.98 13.42 -16.88
N PHE A 193 1.46 14.24 -15.99
CA PHE A 193 0.07 14.12 -15.54
C PHE A 193 -0.93 14.40 -16.65
N LYS A 194 -0.66 15.38 -17.51
CA LYS A 194 -1.46 15.67 -18.69
C LYS A 194 -1.46 14.51 -19.68
N GLU A 195 -0.31 13.96 -19.99
CA GLU A 195 -0.17 12.79 -20.88
C GLU A 195 -0.93 11.58 -20.34
N VAL A 196 -0.73 11.25 -19.05
CA VAL A 196 -1.44 10.13 -18.42
C VAL A 196 -2.94 10.37 -18.42
N SER A 197 -3.40 11.56 -18.07
CA SER A 197 -4.82 11.92 -18.07
C SER A 197 -5.47 11.71 -19.44
N ALA A 198 -4.78 12.08 -20.53
CA ALA A 198 -5.26 11.88 -21.89
C ALA A 198 -5.32 10.38 -22.29
N SER A 199 -4.54 9.54 -21.64
CA SER A 199 -4.43 8.10 -21.96
C SER A 199 -5.37 7.20 -21.16
N VAL A 200 -5.98 7.68 -20.07
CA VAL A 200 -6.86 6.87 -19.22
C VAL A 200 -8.33 7.19 -19.48
N PRO A 201 -9.25 6.20 -19.48
CA PRO A 201 -10.68 6.43 -19.69
C PRO A 201 -11.31 7.44 -18.74
N ALA A 202 -10.86 7.49 -17.48
CA ALA A 202 -11.34 8.45 -16.48
C ALA A 202 -10.92 9.91 -16.76
N GLY A 203 -10.01 10.15 -17.71
CA GLY A 203 -9.60 11.49 -18.15
C GLY A 203 -8.76 12.28 -17.12
N ARG A 204 -8.28 11.65 -16.07
CA ARG A 204 -7.54 12.31 -14.98
C ARG A 204 -6.64 11.38 -14.19
N ILE A 205 -5.74 11.99 -13.44
CA ILE A 205 -4.91 11.32 -12.42
C ILE A 205 -5.79 10.93 -11.22
N GLY A 206 -5.47 9.80 -10.58
CA GLY A 206 -6.10 9.36 -9.34
C GLY A 206 -5.70 10.21 -8.13
N LYS A 207 -6.54 10.21 -7.10
CA LYS A 207 -6.27 10.86 -5.81
C LYS A 207 -6.02 9.81 -4.72
N PRO A 208 -5.19 10.11 -3.70
CA PRO A 208 -4.95 9.19 -2.58
C PRO A 208 -6.22 8.69 -1.88
N ASP A 209 -7.24 9.54 -1.77
CA ASP A 209 -8.51 9.20 -1.12
C ASP A 209 -9.30 8.13 -1.90
N GLU A 210 -9.18 8.07 -3.23
CA GLU A 210 -9.84 7.05 -4.05
C GLU A 210 -9.25 5.67 -3.78
N ILE A 211 -7.93 5.61 -3.57
CA ILE A 211 -7.26 4.38 -3.18
C ILE A 211 -7.61 3.99 -1.73
N ALA A 212 -7.70 4.97 -0.83
CA ALA A 212 -8.13 4.74 0.55
C ALA A 212 -9.54 4.14 0.61
N GLN A 213 -10.48 4.63 -0.20
CA GLN A 213 -11.85 4.06 -0.30
C GLN A 213 -11.82 2.58 -0.71
N ALA A 214 -10.97 2.23 -1.68
CA ALA A 214 -10.81 0.85 -2.13
C ALA A 214 -10.22 -0.05 -1.04
N VAL A 215 -9.22 0.44 -0.31
CA VAL A 215 -8.63 -0.28 0.83
C VAL A 215 -9.68 -0.52 1.92
N LEU A 216 -10.44 0.50 2.29
CA LEU A 216 -11.50 0.35 3.30
C LEU A 216 -12.63 -0.56 2.81
N TYR A 217 -12.96 -0.55 1.52
CA TYR A 217 -13.89 -1.51 0.92
C TYR A 217 -13.40 -2.95 1.12
N LEU A 218 -12.13 -3.24 0.80
CA LEU A 218 -11.55 -4.58 0.97
C LEU A 218 -11.48 -5.01 2.45
N MET A 219 -11.30 -4.07 3.37
CA MET A 219 -11.37 -4.35 4.80
C MET A 219 -12.79 -4.74 5.26
N ARG A 220 -13.82 -4.09 4.73
CA ARG A 220 -15.21 -4.28 5.14
C ARG A 220 -15.95 -5.42 4.45
N ASN A 221 -15.65 -5.65 3.16
CA ASN A 221 -16.34 -6.67 2.41
C ASN A 221 -15.90 -8.07 2.84
N GLY A 222 -16.72 -8.71 3.69
CA GLY A 222 -16.44 -10.03 4.26
C GLY A 222 -16.42 -11.18 3.25
N TYR A 223 -16.87 -10.96 2.00
CA TYR A 223 -16.92 -11.99 0.96
C TYR A 223 -15.86 -11.82 -0.13
N THR A 224 -14.92 -10.87 0.05
CA THR A 224 -13.83 -10.61 -0.90
C THR A 224 -12.51 -11.09 -0.30
N THR A 225 -11.89 -12.11 -0.92
CA THR A 225 -10.55 -12.61 -0.60
C THR A 225 -9.86 -13.14 -1.86
N GLY A 226 -8.53 -13.11 -1.91
CA GLY A 226 -7.72 -13.53 -3.06
C GLY A 226 -7.83 -12.63 -4.29
N SER A 227 -8.47 -11.48 -4.16
CA SER A 227 -8.77 -10.56 -5.27
C SER A 227 -7.74 -9.45 -5.38
N THR A 228 -7.48 -8.99 -6.62
CA THR A 228 -6.79 -7.74 -6.89
C THR A 228 -7.80 -6.72 -7.38
N LEU A 229 -7.95 -5.61 -6.64
CA LEU A 229 -8.82 -4.50 -7.01
C LEU A 229 -8.01 -3.42 -7.75
N TYR A 230 -8.24 -3.28 -9.04
CA TYR A 230 -7.63 -2.25 -9.87
C TYR A 230 -8.36 -0.92 -9.68
N VAL A 231 -7.63 0.12 -9.28
CA VAL A 231 -8.13 1.50 -9.07
C VAL A 231 -7.25 2.42 -9.90
N ASP A 232 -7.46 2.44 -11.21
CA ASP A 232 -6.50 2.91 -12.19
C ASP A 232 -7.09 3.86 -13.25
N GLY A 233 -8.33 4.26 -13.10
CA GLY A 233 -9.04 5.09 -14.08
C GLY A 233 -9.29 4.39 -15.42
N GLY A 234 -9.22 3.05 -15.45
CA GLY A 234 -9.38 2.23 -16.66
C GLY A 234 -8.09 2.11 -17.49
N ARG A 235 -6.92 2.44 -16.94
CA ARG A 235 -5.65 2.39 -17.68
C ARG A 235 -5.29 0.98 -18.15
N THR A 236 -5.68 -0.05 -17.45
CA THR A 236 -5.44 -1.45 -17.84
C THR A 236 -6.25 -1.90 -19.06
N LEU A 237 -7.25 -1.12 -19.47
CA LEU A 237 -8.11 -1.42 -20.62
C LEU A 237 -7.59 -0.86 -21.96
N ARG A 238 -6.53 -0.05 -21.94
CA ARG A 238 -5.97 0.63 -23.13
C ARG A 238 -4.48 0.42 -23.29
#